data_f2f78b43c61d4e0baf3ec335ce3b8935
#
_entry.id   f2f78b43c61d4e0baf3ec335ce3b8935
#
_cell.length_a   1.000
_cell.length_b   1.000
_cell.length_c   1.000
_cell.angle_alpha   90.00
_cell.angle_beta   90.00
_cell.angle_gamma   90.00
#
_symmetry.space_group_name_H-M   'P 1'
#
loop_
_entity.id
_entity.type
_entity.pdbx_description
1 polymer ?
#
loop_
_entity_poly.entity_id
_entity_poly.type
_entity_poly.pdbx_seq_one_letter_code
_entity_poly.pdbx_strand_id
1 'polypeptide(L)'
;MKNKKGFTLIEVIISIAALGVICAVLLRLFVVAGDTNKKAADMQDAQVAVTSAVETLLGAETIDDGLQSLGLTVSAVGIANRYTLVRDSYTMVLDISEEPGNYPGTLYALSVKAVANDRKLAQIETAKYFKGQRE
;
A
#
# COMPACT_ATOMS: atom_id res chain seq x y z
N MET A 1 -21.89 33.83 -57.19
CA MET A 1 -20.78 34.45 -56.45
C MET A 1 -20.74 33.85 -55.08
N LYS A 2 -19.69 33.02 -54.73
CA LYS A 2 -19.53 32.43 -53.44
C LYS A 2 -18.99 33.52 -52.46
N ASN A 3 -19.82 33.95 -51.51
CA ASN A 3 -19.37 34.83 -50.44
C ASN A 3 -18.33 34.11 -49.62
N LYS A 4 -17.08 34.41 -49.81
CA LYS A 4 -15.98 34.06 -48.91
C LYS A 4 -16.05 35.00 -47.71
N LYS A 5 -16.81 34.65 -46.71
CA LYS A 5 -16.74 35.33 -45.41
C LYS A 5 -15.38 34.98 -44.79
N GLY A 6 -14.48 35.96 -44.75
CA GLY A 6 -13.23 35.83 -44.00
C GLY A 6 -13.53 35.80 -42.49
N PHE A 7 -12.71 35.10 -41.71
CA PHE A 7 -12.75 35.13 -40.27
C PHE A 7 -12.58 36.56 -39.74
N THR A 8 -13.41 36.98 -38.83
CA THR A 8 -13.26 38.27 -38.18
C THR A 8 -12.16 38.18 -37.12
N LEU A 9 -11.48 39.32 -36.86
CA LEU A 9 -10.45 39.40 -35.84
C LEU A 9 -10.95 38.94 -34.48
N ILE A 10 -12.19 39.29 -34.12
CA ILE A 10 -12.83 38.89 -32.87
C ILE A 10 -13.02 37.38 -32.76
N GLU A 11 -13.35 36.69 -33.82
CA GLU A 11 -13.54 35.25 -33.90
C GLU A 11 -12.22 34.49 -33.65
N VAL A 12 -11.11 35.01 -34.18
CA VAL A 12 -9.77 34.49 -33.93
C VAL A 12 -9.38 34.64 -32.43
N ILE A 13 -9.64 35.83 -31.86
CA ILE A 13 -9.33 36.11 -30.45
C ILE A 13 -10.13 35.16 -29.54
N ILE A 14 -11.43 34.99 -29.78
CA ILE A 14 -12.29 34.08 -29.00
C ILE A 14 -11.79 32.64 -29.13
N SER A 15 -11.39 32.21 -30.33
CA SER A 15 -10.89 30.86 -30.57
C SER A 15 -9.59 30.57 -29.81
N ILE A 16 -8.65 31.54 -29.78
CA ILE A 16 -7.39 31.42 -29.02
C ILE A 16 -7.68 31.39 -27.54
N ALA A 17 -8.59 32.24 -27.03
CA ALA A 17 -8.97 32.24 -25.62
C ALA A 17 -9.60 30.90 -25.22
N ALA A 18 -10.52 30.36 -26.02
CA ALA A 18 -11.13 29.05 -25.78
C ALA A 18 -10.10 27.91 -25.77
N LEU A 19 -9.14 27.93 -26.73
CA LEU A 19 -8.06 26.97 -26.79
C LEU A 19 -7.18 27.05 -25.54
N GLY A 20 -6.85 28.25 -25.06
CA GLY A 20 -6.09 28.45 -23.83
C GLY A 20 -6.76 27.84 -22.59
N VAL A 21 -8.07 28.01 -22.45
CA VAL A 21 -8.84 27.39 -21.36
C VAL A 21 -8.80 25.87 -21.45
N ILE A 22 -9.00 25.31 -22.63
CA ILE A 22 -8.95 23.85 -22.86
C ILE A 22 -7.56 23.31 -22.49
N CYS A 23 -6.49 23.95 -22.94
CA CYS A 23 -5.12 23.53 -22.61
C CYS A 23 -4.86 23.55 -21.09
N ALA A 24 -5.33 24.59 -20.38
CA ALA A 24 -5.18 24.69 -18.93
C ALA A 24 -5.88 23.53 -18.19
N VAL A 25 -7.09 23.16 -18.62
CA VAL A 25 -7.83 22.01 -18.06
C VAL A 25 -7.10 20.70 -18.33
N LEU A 26 -6.61 20.51 -19.56
CA LEU A 26 -5.88 19.29 -19.92
C LEU A 26 -4.59 19.13 -19.10
N LEU A 27 -3.81 20.20 -18.92
CA LEU A 27 -2.60 20.18 -18.09
C LEU A 27 -2.92 19.76 -16.65
N ARG A 28 -3.99 20.29 -16.07
CA ARG A 28 -4.43 19.90 -14.74
C ARG A 28 -4.80 18.40 -14.67
N LEU A 29 -5.48 17.87 -15.69
CA LEU A 29 -5.83 16.45 -15.73
C LEU A 29 -4.58 15.56 -15.81
N PHE A 30 -3.53 15.95 -16.55
CA PHE A 30 -2.28 15.20 -16.61
C PHE A 30 -1.59 15.15 -15.23
N VAL A 31 -1.56 16.26 -14.49
CA VAL A 31 -0.97 16.28 -13.15
C VAL A 31 -1.75 15.34 -12.21
N VAL A 32 -3.08 15.42 -12.20
CA VAL A 32 -3.92 14.54 -11.36
C VAL A 32 -3.75 13.07 -11.75
N ALA A 33 -3.66 12.76 -13.04
CA ALA A 33 -3.42 11.40 -13.52
C ALA A 33 -2.05 10.86 -13.05
N GLY A 34 -1.01 11.69 -13.10
CA GLY A 34 0.32 11.33 -12.59
C GLY A 34 0.32 10.99 -11.10
N ASP A 35 -0.32 11.84 -10.28
CA ASP A 35 -0.46 11.60 -8.84
C ASP A 35 -1.26 10.35 -8.53
N THR A 36 -2.31 10.10 -9.30
CA THR A 36 -3.14 8.90 -9.13
C THR A 36 -2.37 7.63 -9.46
N ASN A 37 -1.60 7.65 -10.56
CA ASN A 37 -0.77 6.52 -10.94
C ASN A 37 0.31 6.23 -9.89
N LYS A 38 0.96 7.26 -9.34
CA LYS A 38 1.94 7.08 -8.26
C LYS A 38 1.31 6.44 -7.03
N LYS A 39 0.15 6.94 -6.60
CA LYS A 39 -0.59 6.36 -5.46
C LYS A 39 -0.99 4.90 -5.72
N ALA A 40 -1.39 4.57 -6.94
CA ALA A 40 -1.72 3.20 -7.31
C ALA A 40 -0.49 2.28 -7.26
N ALA A 41 0.66 2.74 -7.74
CA ALA A 41 1.92 2.02 -7.65
C ALA A 41 2.33 1.77 -6.18
N ASP A 42 2.31 2.80 -5.33
CA ASP A 42 2.62 2.69 -3.90
C ASP A 42 1.69 1.68 -3.20
N MET A 43 0.41 1.68 -3.53
CA MET A 43 -0.56 0.71 -3.00
C MET A 43 -0.28 -0.72 -3.47
N GLN A 44 0.07 -0.90 -4.74
CA GLN A 44 0.41 -2.20 -5.30
C GLN A 44 1.68 -2.77 -4.66
N ASP A 45 2.72 -1.96 -4.52
CA ASP A 45 3.97 -2.36 -3.87
C ASP A 45 3.74 -2.73 -2.40
N ALA A 46 2.95 -1.94 -1.69
CA ALA A 46 2.56 -2.22 -0.31
C ALA A 46 1.77 -3.54 -0.19
N GLN A 47 0.87 -3.82 -1.13
CA GLN A 47 0.08 -5.04 -1.13
C GLN A 47 0.93 -6.28 -1.40
N VAL A 48 1.84 -6.21 -2.36
CA VAL A 48 2.80 -7.30 -2.64
C VAL A 48 3.67 -7.58 -1.42
N ALA A 49 4.19 -6.53 -0.77
CA ALA A 49 5.02 -6.67 0.43
C ALA A 49 4.26 -7.29 1.61
N VAL A 50 3.01 -6.86 1.86
CA VAL A 50 2.15 -7.42 2.92
C VAL A 50 1.83 -8.88 2.63
N THR A 51 1.50 -9.23 1.38
CA THR A 51 1.22 -10.61 0.97
C THR A 51 2.46 -11.49 1.15
N SER A 52 3.62 -11.05 0.67
CA SER A 52 4.88 -11.78 0.82
C SER A 52 5.27 -11.99 2.29
N ALA A 53 5.05 -10.99 3.14
CA ALA A 53 5.30 -11.12 4.58
C ALA A 53 4.38 -12.17 5.22
N VAL A 54 3.10 -12.16 4.88
CA VAL A 54 2.14 -13.16 5.36
C VAL A 54 2.52 -14.57 4.87
N GLU A 55 2.86 -14.73 3.60
CA GLU A 55 3.29 -16.02 3.04
C GLU A 55 4.55 -16.55 3.74
N THR A 56 5.52 -15.67 4.02
CA THR A 56 6.74 -16.03 4.76
C THR A 56 6.40 -16.52 6.16
N LEU A 57 5.53 -15.81 6.88
CA LEU A 57 5.08 -16.21 8.21
C LEU A 57 4.28 -17.52 8.19
N LEU A 58 3.41 -17.69 7.19
CA LEU A 58 2.62 -18.91 7.03
C LEU A 58 3.47 -20.11 6.60
N GLY A 59 4.58 -19.89 5.87
CA GLY A 59 5.52 -20.93 5.45
C GLY A 59 6.51 -21.36 6.54
N ALA A 60 6.75 -20.54 7.55
CA ALA A 60 7.74 -20.80 8.60
C ALA A 60 7.31 -21.95 9.54
N GLU A 61 8.26 -22.70 10.06
CA GLU A 61 7.99 -23.77 11.04
C GLU A 61 7.68 -23.22 12.44
N THR A 62 8.32 -22.11 12.77
CA THR A 62 8.09 -21.36 14.02
C THR A 62 7.84 -19.88 13.71
N ILE A 63 7.23 -19.16 14.67
CA ILE A 63 7.01 -17.72 14.52
C ILE A 63 8.34 -16.96 14.44
N ASP A 64 9.33 -17.41 15.21
CA ASP A 64 10.65 -16.78 15.26
C ASP A 64 11.41 -16.95 13.94
N ASP A 65 11.34 -18.10 13.30
CA ASP A 65 11.92 -18.33 11.96
C ASP A 65 11.30 -17.42 10.91
N GLY A 66 9.98 -17.24 10.99
CA GLY A 66 9.25 -16.33 10.11
C GLY A 66 9.68 -14.87 10.29
N LEU A 67 9.82 -14.43 11.52
CA LEU A 67 10.30 -13.07 11.85
C LEU A 67 11.74 -12.85 11.39
N GLN A 68 12.63 -13.80 11.63
CA GLN A 68 14.01 -13.74 11.19
C GLN A 68 14.12 -13.67 9.66
N SER A 69 13.31 -14.44 8.95
CA SER A 69 13.25 -14.45 7.48
C SER A 69 12.80 -13.11 6.91
N LEU A 70 11.98 -12.37 7.65
CA LEU A 70 11.56 -11.00 7.32
C LEU A 70 12.61 -9.93 7.70
N GLY A 71 13.73 -10.32 8.32
CA GLY A 71 14.73 -9.40 8.83
C GLY A 71 14.25 -8.60 10.05
N LEU A 72 13.21 -9.08 10.72
CA LEU A 72 12.66 -8.49 11.92
C LEU A 72 13.34 -9.15 13.12
N THR A 73 14.43 -8.54 13.59
CA THR A 73 14.97 -8.89 14.92
C THR A 73 14.03 -8.35 15.98
N VAL A 74 13.88 -9.11 17.05
CA VAL A 74 13.11 -8.71 18.26
C VAL A 74 13.73 -7.46 18.85
N SER A 75 13.45 -6.31 18.25
CA SER A 75 13.64 -5.02 18.91
C SER A 75 12.37 -4.75 19.68
N ALA A 76 12.36 -5.27 20.89
CA ALA A 76 11.36 -4.99 21.89
C ALA A 76 11.40 -3.49 22.24
N VAL A 77 10.80 -2.66 21.40
CA VAL A 77 10.44 -1.31 21.80
C VAL A 77 8.94 -1.29 22.09
N GLY A 78 8.61 -1.62 23.30
CA GLY A 78 7.51 -1.03 24.04
C GLY A 78 6.14 -1.68 24.01
N ILE A 79 5.80 -2.60 23.12
CA ILE A 79 4.54 -3.35 23.20
C ILE A 79 4.84 -4.78 22.74
N ALA A 80 4.61 -5.75 23.61
CA ALA A 80 4.75 -7.16 23.29
C ALA A 80 4.04 -7.47 21.95
N ASN A 81 4.78 -8.09 21.01
CA ASN A 81 4.27 -8.64 19.76
C ASN A 81 3.97 -7.65 18.62
N ARG A 82 4.53 -6.44 18.64
CA ARG A 82 4.46 -5.53 17.50
C ARG A 82 5.84 -5.32 16.87
N TYR A 83 5.94 -5.54 15.56
CA TYR A 83 7.14 -5.37 14.77
C TYR A 83 6.91 -4.33 13.70
N THR A 84 7.93 -3.52 13.42
CA THR A 84 7.83 -2.44 12.44
C THR A 84 9.00 -2.51 11.47
N LEU A 85 8.69 -2.49 10.17
CA LEU A 85 9.67 -2.44 9.10
C LEU A 85 9.44 -1.20 8.26
N VAL A 86 10.42 -0.28 8.26
CA VAL A 86 10.35 0.96 7.49
C VAL A 86 10.85 0.70 6.07
N ARG A 87 10.06 1.12 5.08
CA ARG A 87 10.38 1.15 3.65
C ARG A 87 10.36 2.60 3.17
N ASP A 88 10.88 2.86 1.98
CA ASP A 88 11.01 4.23 1.45
C ASP A 88 9.66 4.95 1.32
N SER A 89 8.61 4.25 0.92
CA SER A 89 7.28 4.83 0.64
C SER A 89 6.22 4.50 1.70
N TYR A 90 6.46 3.53 2.58
CA TYR A 90 5.51 3.11 3.62
C TYR A 90 6.20 2.42 4.79
N THR A 91 5.50 2.31 5.89
CA THR A 91 5.90 1.52 7.06
C THR A 91 5.02 0.28 7.16
N MET A 92 5.64 -0.88 7.20
CA MET A 92 4.94 -2.13 7.46
C MET A 92 4.91 -2.40 8.97
N VAL A 93 3.74 -2.70 9.50
CA VAL A 93 3.52 -3.04 10.91
C VAL A 93 2.93 -4.43 10.96
N LEU A 94 3.58 -5.30 11.71
CA LEU A 94 3.15 -6.65 12.01
C LEU A 94 2.74 -6.72 13.47
N ASP A 95 1.49 -7.02 13.73
CA ASP A 95 0.95 -7.30 15.05
C ASP A 95 0.70 -8.82 15.18
N ILE A 96 1.25 -9.43 16.24
CA ILE A 96 1.11 -10.86 16.53
C ILE A 96 0.45 -10.99 17.89
N SER A 97 -0.62 -11.76 17.98
CA SER A 97 -1.27 -12.09 19.24
C SER A 97 -1.49 -13.59 19.37
N GLU A 98 -1.24 -14.11 20.56
CA GLU A 98 -1.56 -15.49 20.88
C GLU A 98 -3.03 -15.59 21.25
N GLU A 99 -3.75 -16.47 20.56
CA GLU A 99 -5.16 -16.74 20.83
C GLU A 99 -5.28 -17.86 21.88
N PRO A 100 -5.87 -17.59 23.03
CA PRO A 100 -6.06 -18.59 24.08
C PRO A 100 -7.04 -19.67 23.61
N GLY A 101 -6.63 -20.92 23.71
CA GLY A 101 -7.46 -22.06 23.32
C GLY A 101 -6.99 -23.36 23.96
N ASN A 102 -7.88 -24.35 24.00
CA ASN A 102 -7.56 -25.68 24.52
C ASN A 102 -7.04 -26.58 23.40
N TYR A 103 -5.92 -26.18 22.77
CA TYR A 103 -5.26 -26.89 21.68
C TYR A 103 -3.92 -27.46 22.13
N PRO A 104 -3.44 -28.57 21.54
CA PRO A 104 -2.12 -29.14 21.83
C PRO A 104 -0.94 -28.30 21.26
N GLY A 105 -1.17 -27.12 20.75
CA GLY A 105 -0.21 -26.15 20.22
C GLY A 105 -0.67 -24.72 20.45
N THR A 106 -0.06 -23.77 19.77
CA THR A 106 -0.37 -22.35 19.91
C THR A 106 -0.97 -21.80 18.63
N LEU A 107 -2.11 -21.14 18.72
CA LEU A 107 -2.72 -20.37 17.64
C LEU A 107 -2.29 -18.92 17.74
N TYR A 108 -1.68 -18.39 16.69
CA TYR A 108 -1.33 -16.98 16.58
C TYR A 108 -2.23 -16.28 15.59
N ALA A 109 -2.83 -15.18 16.00
CA ALA A 109 -3.45 -14.23 15.11
C ALA A 109 -2.39 -13.24 14.61
N LEU A 110 -2.32 -13.05 13.30
CA LEU A 110 -1.33 -12.25 12.60
C LEU A 110 -2.05 -11.12 11.86
N SER A 111 -1.68 -9.88 12.12
CA SER A 111 -2.15 -8.73 11.36
C SER A 111 -0.97 -8.00 10.76
N VAL A 112 -0.86 -8.00 9.44
CA VAL A 112 0.18 -7.30 8.69
C VAL A 112 -0.46 -6.15 7.96
N LYS A 113 0.01 -4.93 8.19
CA LYS A 113 -0.49 -3.72 7.54
C LYS A 113 0.65 -2.83 7.04
N ALA A 114 0.44 -2.19 5.90
CA ALA A 114 1.30 -1.16 5.37
C ALA A 114 0.61 0.20 5.49
N VAL A 115 1.32 1.18 6.04
CA VAL A 115 0.80 2.52 6.32
C VAL A 115 1.76 3.57 5.76
N ALA A 116 1.24 4.58 5.06
CA ALA A 116 1.98 5.76 4.63
C ALA A 116 1.17 7.02 4.92
N ASN A 117 1.79 8.01 5.55
CA ASN A 117 1.14 9.30 5.88
C ASN A 117 -0.21 9.10 6.62
N ASP A 118 -0.23 8.28 7.65
CA ASP A 118 -1.42 7.89 8.43
C ASP A 118 -2.54 7.21 7.62
N ARG A 119 -2.24 6.81 6.40
CA ARG A 119 -3.18 6.16 5.49
C ARG A 119 -2.81 4.70 5.33
N LYS A 120 -3.75 3.82 5.60
CA LYS A 120 -3.58 2.39 5.38
C LYS A 120 -3.58 2.10 3.87
N LEU A 121 -2.50 1.51 3.37
CA LEU A 121 -2.34 1.12 1.97
C LEU A 121 -2.80 -0.31 1.73
N ALA A 122 -2.42 -1.23 2.63
CA ALA A 122 -2.79 -2.63 2.57
C ALA A 122 -2.88 -3.21 3.99
N GLN A 123 -3.69 -4.23 4.17
CA GLN A 123 -3.79 -5.00 5.42
C GLN A 123 -4.26 -6.42 5.12
N ILE A 124 -3.62 -7.39 5.76
CA ILE A 124 -4.06 -8.79 5.77
C ILE A 124 -4.09 -9.26 7.22
N GLU A 125 -5.19 -9.87 7.60
CA GLU A 125 -5.38 -10.53 8.90
C GLU A 125 -5.54 -12.03 8.64
N THR A 126 -4.80 -12.82 9.38
CA THR A 126 -4.82 -14.28 9.27
C THR A 126 -4.47 -14.90 10.60
N ALA A 127 -4.61 -16.21 10.70
CA ALA A 127 -4.18 -16.95 11.87
C ALA A 127 -3.40 -18.19 11.44
N LYS A 128 -2.40 -18.56 12.23
CA LYS A 128 -1.62 -19.77 12.02
C LYS A 128 -1.51 -20.56 13.31
N TYR A 129 -1.74 -21.85 13.18
CA TYR A 129 -1.55 -22.82 14.24
C TYR A 129 -0.16 -23.43 14.16
N PHE A 130 0.61 -23.31 15.23
CA PHE A 130 1.88 -24.00 15.40
C PHE A 130 1.68 -25.19 16.32
N LYS A 131 1.97 -26.38 15.82
CA LYS A 131 1.88 -27.61 16.60
C LYS A 131 2.95 -27.57 17.70
N GLY A 132 2.56 -27.67 18.96
CA GLY A 132 3.51 -27.75 20.05
C GLY A 132 4.50 -28.89 19.83
N GLN A 133 5.80 -28.61 20.03
CA GLN A 133 6.79 -29.68 20.08
C GLN A 133 6.43 -30.53 21.32
N ARG A 134 6.13 -31.78 21.12
CA ARG A 134 6.06 -32.74 22.23
C ARG A 134 7.52 -32.96 22.66
N GLU A 135 7.87 -32.47 23.84
CA GLU A 135 8.98 -33.01 24.60
C GLU A 135 8.72 -34.47 24.97
#